data_601a2cbde2c33bf66bd32fe24de1f08a
#
_entry.id   601a2cbde2c33bf66bd32fe24de1f08a
#
_cell.length_a   1.000
_cell.length_b   1.000
_cell.length_c   1.000
_cell.angle_alpha   90.00
_cell.angle_beta   90.00
_cell.angle_gamma   90.00
#
_symmetry.space_group_name_H-M   'P 1'
#
loop_
_entity.id
_entity.type
_entity.pdbx_description
1 polymer ?
#
loop_
_entity_poly.entity_id
_entity_poly.type
_entity_poly.pdbx_seq_one_letter_code
_entity_poly.pdbx_strand_id
1 'polypeptide(L)'
;MCDVGGGAATSGSGDNNTTTDDDKCVYLCGNSLGLQPKRTQTRINQYLTTWATQGVQGHFKPLDGSPLPTWLDADERAAKLIAPIVGASEDEVAVMQTLTANLHLLMSAFYKPDINGKHKIMLESKAFPSDHVCTPPPLNEPNP
;
A
#
# COMPACT_ATOMS: atom_id res chain seq x y z
N MET A 1 19.22 16.25 3.93
CA MET A 1 18.42 15.13 4.46
C MET A 1 17.08 15.75 4.86
N CYS A 2 16.05 15.60 4.02
CA CYS A 2 14.75 16.25 4.27
C CYS A 2 14.04 15.50 5.39
N ASP A 3 13.71 16.20 6.47
CA ASP A 3 12.93 15.66 7.57
C ASP A 3 11.46 15.57 7.14
N VAL A 4 11.03 14.38 6.78
CA VAL A 4 9.62 14.09 6.51
C VAL A 4 8.92 13.90 7.84
N GLY A 5 8.50 15.00 8.45
CA GLY A 5 7.86 15.15 9.76
C GLY A 5 7.10 13.96 10.34
N GLY A 6 7.82 13.06 10.96
CA GLY A 6 7.32 12.08 11.90
C GLY A 6 7.37 12.68 13.30
N GLY A 7 6.26 13.30 13.76
CA GLY A 7 6.19 13.89 15.09
C GLY A 7 6.26 12.84 16.18
N ALA A 8 7.41 12.72 16.83
CA ALA A 8 7.52 12.09 18.13
C ALA A 8 6.93 13.05 19.18
N ALA A 9 5.97 12.57 19.97
CA ALA A 9 5.42 13.31 21.10
C ALA A 9 6.48 13.45 22.18
N THR A 10 7.08 14.64 22.31
CA THR A 10 7.79 15.05 23.52
C THR A 10 6.95 16.11 24.22
N SER A 11 6.55 15.80 25.45
CA SER A 11 6.02 16.75 26.40
C SER A 11 7.12 17.76 26.81
N GLY A 12 6.94 19.02 26.44
CA GLY A 12 7.86 20.09 26.86
C GLY A 12 7.36 21.44 26.36
N SER A 13 7.06 22.27 27.30
CA SER A 13 6.86 23.73 27.35
C SER A 13 7.09 24.54 26.06
N GLY A 14 6.11 25.39 25.80
CA GLY A 14 5.99 26.45 24.81
C GLY A 14 7.27 26.99 24.16
N ASP A 15 7.36 26.76 22.89
CA ASP A 15 8.08 27.65 21.98
C ASP A 15 7.20 27.80 20.71
N ASN A 16 6.88 29.06 20.43
CA ASN A 16 6.21 29.48 19.19
C ASN A 16 7.15 29.21 18.02
N ASN A 17 7.15 27.98 17.52
CA ASN A 17 7.85 27.62 16.27
C ASN A 17 6.95 28.05 15.09
N THR A 18 7.09 29.28 14.67
CA THR A 18 6.62 29.73 13.36
C THR A 18 7.53 29.08 12.31
N THR A 19 7.13 27.88 11.81
CA THR A 19 7.71 27.30 10.61
C THR A 19 7.54 28.31 9.48
N THR A 20 8.62 28.90 9.02
CA THR A 20 8.62 29.77 7.84
C THR A 20 8.35 28.93 6.59
N ASP A 21 7.77 29.53 5.56
CA ASP A 21 7.45 28.84 4.29
C ASP A 21 8.71 28.23 3.63
N ASP A 22 9.89 28.70 4.01
CA ASP A 22 11.20 28.22 3.52
C ASP A 22 11.57 26.80 4.02
N ASP A 23 10.90 26.27 5.04
CA ASP A 23 11.14 24.91 5.58
C ASP A 23 10.33 23.81 4.87
N LYS A 24 9.52 24.17 3.87
CA LYS A 24 8.70 23.21 3.16
C LYS A 24 9.50 22.47 2.09
N CYS A 25 9.60 21.15 2.24
CA CYS A 25 10.20 20.29 1.23
C CYS A 25 9.22 20.02 0.09
N VAL A 26 9.67 20.17 -1.17
CA VAL A 26 8.92 19.76 -2.35
C VAL A 26 9.24 18.29 -2.64
N TYR A 27 8.26 17.41 -2.40
CA TYR A 27 8.42 15.98 -2.60
C TYR A 27 7.81 15.55 -3.95
N LEU A 28 8.65 15.14 -4.89
CA LEU A 28 8.24 14.74 -6.25
C LEU A 28 8.39 13.23 -6.53
N CYS A 29 8.72 12.42 -5.53
CA CYS A 29 8.93 10.98 -5.67
C CYS A 29 7.67 10.14 -5.33
N GLY A 30 6.49 10.71 -5.40
CA GLY A 30 5.22 10.06 -5.07
C GLY A 30 4.88 8.83 -5.93
N ASN A 31 5.53 8.69 -7.09
CA ASN A 31 5.45 7.52 -7.95
C ASN A 31 6.10 6.25 -7.33
N SER A 32 7.10 6.43 -6.48
CA SER A 32 7.77 5.32 -5.77
C SER A 32 7.13 5.07 -4.40
N LEU A 33 7.00 6.12 -3.60
CA LEU A 33 6.35 6.07 -2.29
C LEU A 33 5.59 7.38 -2.09
N GLY A 34 4.27 7.30 -1.95
CA GLY A 34 3.43 8.46 -1.67
C GLY A 34 3.75 9.06 -0.30
N LEU A 35 3.50 10.36 -0.16
CA LEU A 35 3.55 11.02 1.15
C LEU A 35 2.52 10.40 2.10
N GLN A 36 2.90 10.26 3.37
CA GLN A 36 1.97 9.80 4.39
C GLN A 36 0.84 10.83 4.59
N PRO A 37 -0.43 10.48 4.35
CA PRO A 37 -1.53 11.37 4.65
C PRO A 37 -1.60 11.67 6.15
N LYS A 38 -1.84 12.94 6.53
CA LYS A 38 -1.90 13.36 7.94
C LYS A 38 -2.86 12.54 8.81
N ARG A 39 -3.93 12.00 8.20
CA ARG A 39 -4.92 11.16 8.88
C ARG A 39 -4.49 9.72 9.13
N THR A 40 -3.43 9.24 8.48
CA THR A 40 -3.02 7.83 8.52
C THR A 40 -2.74 7.37 9.95
N GLN A 41 -1.94 8.12 10.71
CA GLN A 41 -1.63 7.76 12.09
C GLN A 41 -2.89 7.63 12.96
N THR A 42 -3.80 8.58 12.87
CA THR A 42 -5.07 8.54 13.61
C THR A 42 -5.90 7.31 13.23
N ARG A 43 -5.97 6.96 11.94
CA ARG A 43 -6.72 5.79 11.47
C ARG A 43 -6.11 4.49 11.95
N ILE A 44 -4.79 4.35 11.86
CA ILE A 44 -4.10 3.16 12.38
C ILE A 44 -4.33 3.02 13.88
N ASN A 45 -4.22 4.11 14.64
CA ASN A 45 -4.47 4.09 16.08
C ASN A 45 -5.92 3.68 16.42
N GLN A 46 -6.91 4.07 15.61
CA GLN A 46 -8.29 3.62 15.77
C GLN A 46 -8.42 2.10 15.57
N TYR A 47 -7.76 1.52 14.56
CA TYR A 47 -7.75 0.06 14.39
C TYR A 47 -7.03 -0.66 15.54
N LEU A 48 -5.91 -0.12 16.03
CA LEU A 48 -5.22 -0.66 17.21
C LEU A 48 -6.11 -0.60 18.46
N THR A 49 -6.87 0.49 18.64
CA THR A 49 -7.84 0.62 19.73
C THR A 49 -8.97 -0.40 19.59
N THR A 50 -9.50 -0.60 18.38
CA THR A 50 -10.50 -1.64 18.12
C THR A 50 -9.97 -3.01 18.53
N TRP A 51 -8.75 -3.34 18.13
CA TRP A 51 -8.14 -4.61 18.53
C TRP A 51 -7.98 -4.74 20.05
N ALA A 52 -7.45 -3.71 20.71
CA ALA A 52 -7.20 -3.71 22.15
C ALA A 52 -8.49 -3.81 22.99
N THR A 53 -9.58 -3.20 22.52
CA THR A 53 -10.83 -3.09 23.29
C THR A 53 -11.90 -4.10 22.91
N GLN A 54 -11.94 -4.52 21.64
CA GLN A 54 -12.99 -5.40 21.11
C GLN A 54 -12.47 -6.79 20.72
N GLY A 55 -11.16 -6.96 20.51
CA GLY A 55 -10.58 -8.23 20.07
C GLY A 55 -11.29 -8.75 18.82
N VAL A 56 -11.73 -10.01 18.84
CA VAL A 56 -12.42 -10.66 17.71
C VAL A 56 -13.70 -9.95 17.27
N GLN A 57 -14.35 -9.21 18.17
CA GLN A 57 -15.58 -8.47 17.84
C GLN A 57 -15.33 -7.34 16.82
N GLY A 58 -14.11 -6.87 16.68
CA GLY A 58 -13.74 -5.88 15.65
C GLY A 58 -13.98 -6.34 14.20
N HIS A 59 -14.15 -7.65 13.97
CA HIS A 59 -14.57 -8.18 12.66
C HIS A 59 -16.01 -7.77 12.32
N PHE A 60 -16.87 -7.61 13.32
CA PHE A 60 -18.31 -7.46 13.14
C PHE A 60 -18.85 -6.12 13.63
N LYS A 61 -18.12 -5.46 14.53
CA LYS A 61 -18.56 -4.23 15.15
C LYS A 61 -17.51 -3.12 15.01
N PRO A 62 -17.86 -1.97 14.40
CA PRO A 62 -16.95 -0.85 14.32
C PRO A 62 -16.69 -0.24 15.71
N LEU A 63 -15.57 0.46 15.86
CA LEU A 63 -15.27 1.24 17.06
C LEU A 63 -16.22 2.44 17.14
N ASP A 64 -16.84 2.67 18.28
CA ASP A 64 -17.74 3.82 18.50
C ASP A 64 -17.01 5.14 18.22
N GLY A 65 -17.65 6.00 17.45
CA GLY A 65 -17.07 7.28 17.01
C GLY A 65 -15.97 7.20 15.95
N SER A 66 -15.60 6.01 15.49
CA SER A 66 -14.66 5.85 14.38
C SER A 66 -15.41 5.79 13.05
N PRO A 67 -14.93 6.47 12.00
CA PRO A 67 -15.48 6.35 10.65
C PRO A 67 -14.91 5.15 9.88
N LEU A 68 -14.10 4.32 10.54
CA LEU A 68 -13.52 3.13 9.92
C LEU A 68 -14.55 2.00 9.84
N PRO A 69 -14.55 1.20 8.77
CA PRO A 69 -15.39 0.01 8.68
C PRO A 69 -14.95 -1.06 9.66
N THR A 70 -15.74 -2.11 9.79
CA THR A 70 -15.31 -3.35 10.42
C THR A 70 -14.15 -3.98 9.65
N TRP A 71 -13.45 -4.93 10.24
CA TRP A 71 -12.34 -5.59 9.53
C TRP A 71 -12.82 -6.45 8.36
N LEU A 72 -14.05 -6.98 8.42
CA LEU A 72 -14.63 -7.75 7.32
C LEU A 72 -15.04 -6.88 6.12
N ASP A 73 -15.34 -5.60 6.35
CA ASP A 73 -15.83 -4.69 5.31
C ASP A 73 -14.70 -3.77 4.77
N ALA A 74 -13.47 -3.93 5.27
CA ALA A 74 -12.37 -2.99 4.99
C ALA A 74 -11.92 -3.01 3.53
N ASP A 75 -11.83 -4.19 2.94
CA ASP A 75 -11.44 -4.42 1.54
C ASP A 75 -12.53 -3.96 0.58
N GLU A 76 -13.78 -4.32 0.83
CA GLU A 76 -14.93 -3.91 0.03
C GLU A 76 -15.08 -2.39 0.01
N ARG A 77 -14.94 -1.74 1.17
CA ARG A 77 -14.96 -0.29 1.25
C ARG A 77 -13.77 0.36 0.52
N ALA A 78 -12.61 -0.25 0.56
CA ALA A 78 -11.44 0.24 -0.16
C ALA A 78 -11.65 0.11 -1.68
N ALA A 79 -12.17 -1.03 -2.17
CA ALA A 79 -12.52 -1.23 -3.56
C ALA A 79 -13.52 -0.18 -4.06
N LYS A 80 -14.58 0.07 -3.29
CA LYS A 80 -15.60 1.10 -3.59
C LYS A 80 -15.03 2.51 -3.74
N LEU A 81 -14.03 2.86 -2.94
CA LEU A 81 -13.39 4.18 -2.99
C LEU A 81 -12.40 4.32 -4.16
N ILE A 82 -11.73 3.24 -4.54
CA ILE A 82 -10.73 3.23 -5.63
C ILE A 82 -11.38 3.06 -7.01
N ALA A 83 -12.43 2.28 -7.13
CA ALA A 83 -13.09 1.96 -8.40
C ALA A 83 -13.35 3.19 -9.29
N PRO A 84 -13.97 4.29 -8.81
CA PRO A 84 -14.19 5.47 -9.65
C PRO A 84 -12.90 6.18 -10.06
N ILE A 85 -11.81 6.04 -9.29
CA ILE A 85 -10.51 6.67 -9.59
C ILE A 85 -9.83 5.94 -10.76
N VAL A 86 -9.94 4.61 -10.79
CA VAL A 86 -9.34 3.78 -11.85
C VAL A 86 -10.28 3.55 -13.03
N GLY A 87 -11.54 4.00 -12.94
CA GLY A 87 -12.53 3.88 -14.01
C GLY A 87 -13.10 2.45 -14.14
N ALA A 88 -13.22 1.74 -13.03
CA ALA A 88 -13.75 0.38 -12.96
C ALA A 88 -15.02 0.32 -12.10
N SER A 89 -15.76 -0.79 -12.14
CA SER A 89 -16.81 -1.12 -11.18
C SER A 89 -16.22 -1.70 -9.89
N GLU A 90 -16.98 -1.64 -8.80
CA GLU A 90 -16.51 -2.07 -7.47
C GLU A 90 -16.10 -3.54 -7.43
N ASP A 91 -16.79 -4.41 -8.18
CA ASP A 91 -16.54 -5.84 -8.29
C ASP A 91 -15.33 -6.21 -9.18
N GLU A 92 -14.79 -5.24 -9.93
CA GLU A 92 -13.58 -5.40 -10.74
C GLU A 92 -12.30 -4.99 -10.00
N VAL A 93 -12.41 -4.48 -8.78
CA VAL A 93 -11.28 -3.95 -8.01
C VAL A 93 -11.04 -4.75 -6.74
N ALA A 94 -9.83 -5.27 -6.59
CA ALA A 94 -9.36 -5.87 -5.34
C ALA A 94 -8.19 -5.05 -4.80
N VAL A 95 -8.35 -4.47 -3.61
CA VAL A 95 -7.27 -3.80 -2.89
C VAL A 95 -6.52 -4.85 -2.08
N MET A 96 -5.34 -5.18 -2.52
CA MET A 96 -4.56 -6.29 -1.96
C MET A 96 -3.27 -5.78 -1.31
N GLN A 97 -2.20 -6.55 -1.44
CA GLN A 97 -0.90 -6.27 -0.85
C GLN A 97 -0.05 -5.32 -1.73
N THR A 98 1.28 -5.39 -1.58
CA THR A 98 2.21 -4.62 -2.38
C THR A 98 2.24 -5.10 -3.84
N LEU A 99 2.74 -4.27 -4.77
CA LEU A 99 2.94 -4.64 -6.17
C LEU A 99 3.72 -5.96 -6.30
N THR A 100 4.82 -6.11 -5.57
CA THR A 100 5.64 -7.32 -5.59
C THR A 100 4.84 -8.57 -5.23
N ALA A 101 4.10 -8.53 -4.13
CA ALA A 101 3.28 -9.67 -3.68
C ALA A 101 2.17 -9.99 -4.69
N ASN A 102 1.52 -8.98 -5.26
CA ASN A 102 0.46 -9.16 -6.24
C ASN A 102 1.00 -9.73 -7.56
N LEU A 103 2.16 -9.27 -8.03
CA LEU A 103 2.83 -9.84 -9.20
C LEU A 103 3.17 -11.32 -8.98
N HIS A 104 3.76 -11.68 -7.84
CA HIS A 104 4.04 -13.09 -7.53
C HIS A 104 2.78 -13.95 -7.50
N LEU A 105 1.71 -13.44 -6.90
CA LEU A 105 0.42 -14.13 -6.84
C LEU A 105 -0.14 -14.38 -8.26
N LEU A 106 -0.19 -13.33 -9.08
CA LEU A 106 -0.73 -13.40 -10.44
C LEU A 106 0.14 -14.28 -11.34
N MET A 107 1.47 -14.14 -11.24
CA MET A 107 2.40 -15.00 -11.99
C MET A 107 2.23 -16.47 -11.59
N SER A 108 2.12 -16.79 -10.31
CA SER A 108 1.92 -18.17 -9.84
C SER A 108 0.58 -18.75 -10.28
N ALA A 109 -0.46 -17.93 -10.37
CA ALA A 109 -1.80 -18.37 -10.75
C ALA A 109 -1.96 -18.56 -12.26
N PHE A 110 -1.44 -17.65 -13.07
CA PHE A 110 -1.76 -17.54 -14.48
C PHE A 110 -0.60 -17.84 -15.43
N TYR A 111 0.65 -17.63 -15.02
CA TYR A 111 1.79 -17.86 -15.89
C TYR A 111 2.12 -19.36 -15.99
N LYS A 112 1.85 -19.94 -17.15
CA LYS A 112 2.15 -21.33 -17.49
C LYS A 112 3.08 -21.34 -18.70
N PRO A 113 4.42 -21.32 -18.48
CA PRO A 113 5.37 -21.29 -19.60
C PRO A 113 5.35 -22.61 -20.38
N ASP A 114 5.38 -22.50 -21.71
CA ASP A 114 5.58 -23.61 -22.63
C ASP A 114 6.84 -23.35 -23.45
N ILE A 115 7.86 -24.19 -23.31
CA ILE A 115 9.15 -24.02 -23.99
C ILE A 115 9.02 -24.06 -25.52
N ASN A 116 8.03 -24.78 -26.03
CA ASN A 116 7.74 -24.88 -27.47
C ASN A 116 6.74 -23.80 -27.95
N GLY A 117 6.22 -23.00 -27.02
CA GLY A 117 5.21 -21.98 -27.25
C GLY A 117 5.55 -20.64 -26.61
N LYS A 118 4.62 -20.09 -25.86
CA LYS A 118 4.75 -18.80 -25.17
C LYS A 118 5.42 -18.98 -23.81
N HIS A 119 6.68 -18.59 -23.69
CA HIS A 119 7.45 -18.69 -22.44
C HIS A 119 8.25 -17.41 -22.11
N LYS A 120 8.27 -16.43 -23.01
CA LYS A 120 9.06 -15.22 -22.85
C LYS A 120 8.20 -14.12 -22.23
N ILE A 121 8.76 -13.41 -21.26
CA ILE A 121 8.18 -12.22 -20.66
C ILE A 121 8.98 -11.01 -21.16
N MET A 122 8.29 -10.02 -21.67
CA MET A 122 8.90 -8.79 -22.15
C MET A 122 8.70 -7.70 -21.11
N LEU A 123 9.80 -7.07 -20.69
CA LEU A 123 9.86 -5.96 -19.76
C LEU A 123 10.58 -4.79 -20.39
N GLU A 124 10.32 -3.58 -19.90
CA GLU A 124 11.15 -2.43 -20.25
C GLU A 124 12.53 -2.54 -19.58
N SER A 125 13.58 -2.02 -20.24
CA SER A 125 14.96 -2.17 -19.77
C SER A 125 15.29 -1.48 -18.45
N LYS A 126 14.42 -0.60 -17.98
CA LYS A 126 14.55 0.16 -16.72
C LYS A 126 13.29 0.01 -15.85
N ALA A 127 12.63 -1.14 -15.93
CA ALA A 127 11.50 -1.44 -15.08
C ALA A 127 11.85 -1.31 -13.59
N PHE A 128 10.86 -1.07 -12.78
CA PHE A 128 11.06 -0.97 -11.34
C PHE A 128 11.63 -2.29 -10.78
N PRO A 129 12.52 -2.26 -9.78
CA PRO A 129 13.20 -3.48 -9.28
C PRO A 129 12.28 -4.65 -8.94
N SER A 130 11.07 -4.39 -8.42
CA SER A 130 10.09 -5.44 -8.13
C SER A 130 9.64 -6.23 -9.36
N ASP A 131 9.59 -5.58 -10.53
CA ASP A 131 9.16 -6.24 -11.77
C ASP A 131 10.21 -7.25 -12.23
N HIS A 132 11.49 -6.93 -12.07
CA HIS A 132 12.59 -7.85 -12.34
C HIS A 132 12.62 -9.03 -11.36
N VAL A 133 12.39 -8.79 -10.07
CA VAL A 133 12.41 -9.84 -9.04
C VAL A 133 11.27 -10.84 -9.22
N CYS A 134 10.11 -10.40 -9.69
CA CYS A 134 8.95 -11.26 -9.90
C CYS A 134 8.98 -12.04 -11.23
N THR A 135 9.93 -11.72 -12.13
CA THR A 135 10.06 -12.41 -13.40
C THR A 135 10.84 -13.71 -13.18
N PRO A 136 10.26 -14.90 -13.51
CA PRO A 136 11.00 -16.15 -13.39
C PRO A 136 12.22 -16.16 -14.31
N PRO A 137 13.32 -16.84 -13.93
CA PRO A 137 14.49 -16.96 -14.78
C PRO A 137 14.12 -17.64 -16.11
N PRO A 138 14.86 -17.37 -17.20
CA PRO A 138 14.66 -18.05 -18.48
C PRO A 138 14.73 -19.56 -18.31
N LEU A 139 13.81 -20.28 -18.92
CA LEU A 139 13.70 -21.76 -18.78
C LEU A 139 14.96 -22.53 -19.20
N ASN A 140 15.91 -21.89 -19.88
CA ASN A 140 17.10 -22.51 -20.44
C ASN A 140 18.40 -22.09 -19.73
N GLU A 141 18.34 -21.25 -18.69
CA GLU A 141 19.55 -20.93 -17.93
C GLU A 141 19.63 -21.84 -16.69
N PRO A 142 20.78 -22.49 -16.44
CA PRO A 142 20.98 -23.23 -15.20
C PRO A 142 20.86 -22.23 -14.04
N ASN A 143 20.06 -22.61 -13.05
CA ASN A 143 19.88 -21.84 -11.83
C ASN A 143 21.28 -21.62 -11.19
N PRO A 144 21.72 -20.37 -10.89
CA PRO A 144 23.04 -20.10 -10.32
C PRO A 144 23.24 -20.74 -8.94
#